data_c65bdb65ce06173ccd57f8a8d74db518
#
_entry.id   c65bdb65ce06173ccd57f8a8d74db518
#
_cell.length_a   1.000
_cell.length_b   1.000
_cell.length_c   1.000
_cell.angle_alpha   90.00
_cell.angle_beta   90.00
_cell.angle_gamma   90.00
#
_symmetry.space_group_name_H-M   'P 1'
#
loop_
_entity.id
_entity.type
_entity.pdbx_description
1 polymer ?
#
loop_
_entity_poly.entity_id
_entity_poly.type
_entity_poly.pdbx_seq_one_letter_code
_entity_poly.pdbx_strand_id
1 'polypeptide(L)'
;MSNEAFDRFLLKLFEKTADKGEISYFNKYEIGKEIGLLDKSEIDRIVKNLHGDGFVSNNEATDSKIRITDKGRKRLENNQL
;
A
#
# COMPACT_ATOMS: atom_id res chain seq x y z
N MET A 1 -17.48 -0.59 -5.65
CA MET A 1 -17.25 -0.14 -5.23
C MET A 1 -16.29 0.03 -4.76
N SER A 2 -15.83 -0.01 -4.47
CA SER A 2 -15.06 0.43 -3.92
C SER A 2 -13.84 -0.04 -3.74
N ASN A 3 -13.13 -0.37 -4.65
CA ASN A 3 -11.73 -0.62 -4.56
C ASN A 3 -10.92 0.63 -4.79
N GLU A 4 -11.62 1.74 -4.88
CA GLU A 4 -10.92 2.99 -5.16
C GLU A 4 -9.92 3.33 -4.04
N ALA A 5 -10.31 3.11 -2.80
CA ALA A 5 -9.41 3.40 -1.68
C ALA A 5 -8.21 2.46 -1.71
N PHE A 6 -8.43 1.20 -2.05
CA PHE A 6 -7.34 0.24 -2.17
C PHE A 6 -6.36 0.65 -3.26
N ASP A 7 -6.89 1.05 -4.40
CA ASP A 7 -6.04 1.44 -5.53
C ASP A 7 -5.28 2.72 -5.22
N ARG A 8 -5.91 3.69 -4.57
CA ARG A 8 -5.23 4.93 -4.20
C ARG A 8 -4.13 4.67 -3.19
N PHE A 9 -4.40 3.80 -2.22
CA PHE A 9 -3.38 3.46 -1.22
C PHE A 9 -2.18 2.79 -1.89
N LEU A 10 -2.44 1.82 -2.76
CA LEU A 10 -1.38 1.09 -3.43
C LEU A 10 -0.59 2.01 -4.35
N LEU A 11 -1.26 2.92 -5.04
CA LEU A 11 -0.58 3.87 -5.91
C LEU A 11 0.34 4.79 -5.12
N LYS A 12 -0.13 5.28 -3.97
CA LYS A 12 0.71 6.14 -3.15
C LYS A 12 1.93 5.38 -2.65
N LEU A 13 1.74 4.13 -2.26
CA LEU A 13 2.86 3.30 -1.83
C LEU A 13 3.85 3.11 -2.97
N PHE A 14 3.35 2.89 -4.18
CA PHE A 14 4.20 2.74 -5.35
C PHE A 14 5.00 4.01 -5.62
N GLU A 15 4.35 5.17 -5.51
CA GLU A 15 5.04 6.44 -5.73
C GLU A 15 6.18 6.63 -4.73
N LYS A 16 5.94 6.29 -3.46
CA LYS A 16 6.98 6.42 -2.46
C LYS A 16 8.11 5.42 -2.70
N THR A 17 7.76 4.24 -3.16
CA THR A 17 8.75 3.23 -3.46
C THR A 17 9.64 3.67 -4.61
N ALA A 18 9.06 4.27 -5.64
CA ALA A 18 9.83 4.77 -6.78
C ALA A 18 10.82 5.85 -6.34
N ASP A 19 10.45 6.61 -5.30
CA ASP A 19 11.31 7.68 -4.82
C ASP A 19 12.43 7.17 -3.91
N LYS A 20 12.16 6.13 -3.11
CA LYS A 20 13.10 5.69 -2.07
C LYS A 20 13.80 4.36 -2.37
N GLY A 21 13.28 3.58 -3.33
CA GLY A 21 13.87 2.28 -3.64
C GLY A 21 12.95 1.14 -3.29
N GLU A 22 13.08 0.04 -4.03
CA GLU A 22 12.12 -1.06 -3.98
C GLU A 22 12.16 -1.85 -2.68
N ILE A 23 13.24 -1.78 -1.93
CA ILE A 23 13.37 -2.53 -0.70
C ILE A 23 12.97 -1.72 0.52
N SER A 24 12.53 -0.48 0.32
CA SER A 24 12.16 0.39 1.42
C SER A 24 10.79 0.02 1.97
N TYR A 25 10.65 0.07 3.29
CA TYR A 25 9.38 -0.10 3.95
C TYR A 25 8.85 1.26 4.38
N PHE A 26 7.53 1.40 4.39
CA PHE A 26 6.88 2.67 4.73
C PHE A 26 5.81 2.44 5.77
N ASN A 27 5.60 3.44 6.63
CA ASN A 27 4.56 3.37 7.64
C ASN A 27 3.20 3.47 6.98
N LYS A 28 2.35 2.45 7.18
CA LYS A 28 1.06 2.38 6.50
C LYS A 28 0.14 3.52 6.89
N TYR A 29 0.25 4.01 8.12
CA TYR A 29 -0.62 5.10 8.57
C TYR A 29 -0.22 6.42 7.93
N GLU A 30 1.06 6.60 7.65
CA GLU A 30 1.50 7.80 6.95
C GLU A 30 1.00 7.80 5.51
N ILE A 31 1.03 6.63 4.88
CA ILE A 31 0.51 6.53 3.51
C ILE A 31 -0.99 6.82 3.49
N GLY A 32 -1.73 6.24 4.43
CA GLY A 32 -3.15 6.50 4.52
C GLY A 32 -3.45 7.97 4.73
N LYS A 33 -2.67 8.61 5.60
CA LYS A 33 -2.87 10.03 5.89
C LYS A 33 -2.68 10.88 4.64
N GLU A 34 -1.72 10.53 3.79
CA GLU A 34 -1.45 11.30 2.59
C GLU A 34 -2.57 11.21 1.57
N ILE A 35 -3.39 10.19 1.63
CA ILE A 35 -4.54 10.06 0.73
C ILE A 35 -5.85 10.38 1.44
N GLY A 36 -5.78 11.00 2.62
CA GLY A 36 -6.96 11.47 3.31
C GLY A 36 -7.61 10.49 4.26
N LEU A 37 -6.96 9.38 4.57
CA LEU A 37 -7.49 8.39 5.50
C LEU A 37 -6.92 8.65 6.88
N LEU A 38 -7.77 9.06 7.80
CA LEU A 38 -7.33 9.37 9.17
C LEU A 38 -7.68 8.28 10.17
N ASP A 39 -8.55 7.34 9.78
CA ASP A 39 -8.99 6.27 10.66
C ASP A 39 -8.04 5.08 10.53
N LYS A 40 -7.34 4.78 11.61
CA LYS A 40 -6.38 3.68 11.60
C LYS A 40 -7.04 2.34 11.32
N SER A 41 -8.26 2.16 11.79
CA SER A 41 -8.97 0.90 11.54
C SER A 41 -9.21 0.69 10.05
N GLU A 42 -9.55 1.75 9.34
CA GLU A 42 -9.76 1.65 7.91
C GLU A 42 -8.46 1.37 7.18
N ILE A 43 -7.38 2.03 7.60
CA ILE A 43 -6.08 1.77 7.01
C ILE A 43 -5.66 0.32 7.22
N ASP A 44 -5.86 -0.19 8.43
CA ASP A 44 -5.52 -1.57 8.73
C ASP A 44 -6.32 -2.54 7.86
N ARG A 45 -7.60 -2.25 7.64
CA ARG A 45 -8.42 -3.10 6.81
C ARG A 45 -7.94 -3.10 5.36
N ILE A 46 -7.60 -1.93 4.84
CA ILE A 46 -7.10 -1.82 3.48
C ILE A 46 -5.81 -2.62 3.32
N VAL A 47 -4.88 -2.43 4.27
CA VAL A 47 -3.60 -3.12 4.20
C VAL A 47 -3.78 -4.61 4.34
N LYS A 48 -4.68 -5.05 5.21
CA LYS A 48 -4.93 -6.47 5.38
C LYS A 48 -5.43 -7.09 4.08
N ASN A 49 -6.32 -6.40 3.38
CA ASN A 49 -6.83 -6.90 2.10
C ASN A 49 -5.73 -6.91 1.04
N LEU A 50 -4.94 -5.85 0.96
CA LEU A 50 -3.84 -5.81 0.00
C LEU A 50 -2.81 -6.88 0.28
N HIS A 51 -2.54 -7.14 1.54
CA HIS A 51 -1.62 -8.20 1.93
C HIS A 51 -2.18 -9.56 1.55
N GLY A 52 -3.47 -9.78 1.80
CA GLY A 52 -4.12 -11.03 1.44
C GLY A 52 -4.09 -11.31 -0.06
N ASP A 53 -4.13 -10.24 -0.85
CA ASP A 53 -4.06 -10.37 -2.31
C ASP A 53 -2.62 -10.47 -2.82
N GLY A 54 -1.63 -10.32 -1.94
CA GLY A 54 -0.23 -10.41 -2.33
C GLY A 54 0.35 -9.12 -2.89
N PHE A 55 -0.36 -7.99 -2.75
CA PHE A 55 0.09 -6.72 -3.33
C PHE A 55 1.06 -5.97 -2.43
N VAL A 56 1.03 -6.23 -1.13
CA VAL A 56 1.98 -5.62 -0.20
C VAL A 56 2.55 -6.69 0.72
N SER A 57 3.71 -6.40 1.29
CA SER A 57 4.39 -7.29 2.23
C SER A 57 4.63 -6.53 3.52
N ASN A 58 4.45 -7.19 4.65
CA ASN A 58 4.69 -6.59 5.95
C ASN A 58 6.13 -6.76 6.38
N ASN A 59 6.63 -5.79 7.13
CA ASN A 59 7.92 -5.94 7.78
C ASN A 59 7.73 -6.83 9.01
N GLU A 60 8.52 -7.88 9.13
CA GLU A 60 8.35 -8.82 10.22
C GLU A 60 8.65 -8.22 11.58
N ALA A 61 9.49 -7.20 11.61
CA ALA A 61 9.86 -6.57 12.88
C ALA A 61 8.83 -5.57 13.35
N THR A 62 8.01 -5.03 12.44
CA THR A 62 7.08 -3.97 12.77
C THR A 62 5.84 -4.07 11.88
N ASP A 63 4.70 -4.33 12.50
CA ASP A 63 3.45 -4.48 11.75
C ASP A 63 3.03 -3.23 11.00
N SER A 64 3.49 -2.05 11.44
CA SER A 64 3.07 -0.81 10.80
C SER A 64 3.83 -0.51 9.52
N LYS A 65 4.89 -1.25 9.22
CA LYS A 65 5.71 -0.98 8.04
C LYS A 65 5.40 -1.96 6.93
N ILE A 66 5.18 -1.44 5.73
CA ILE A 66 4.81 -2.26 4.58
C ILE A 66 5.62 -1.87 3.36
N ARG A 67 5.62 -2.77 2.38
CA ARG A 67 6.33 -2.59 1.12
C ARG A 67 5.46 -3.14 -0.01
N ILE A 68 5.51 -2.47 -1.17
CA ILE A 68 4.80 -2.98 -2.33
C ILE A 68 5.55 -4.19 -2.91
N THR A 69 4.80 -5.15 -3.44
CA THR A 69 5.39 -6.35 -4.06
C THR A 69 5.38 -6.18 -5.58
N ASP A 70 6.04 -7.11 -6.27
CA ASP A 70 5.99 -7.13 -7.73
C ASP A 70 4.56 -7.27 -8.22
N LYS A 71 3.77 -8.09 -7.54
CA LYS A 71 2.38 -8.29 -7.91
C LYS A 71 1.61 -6.99 -7.75
N GLY A 72 1.89 -6.23 -6.69
CA GLY A 72 1.23 -4.95 -6.48
C GLY A 72 1.57 -3.96 -7.58
N ARG A 73 2.83 -3.93 -7.99
CA ARG A 73 3.22 -3.02 -9.06
C ARG A 73 2.57 -3.40 -10.39
N LYS A 74 2.48 -4.70 -10.65
CA LYS A 74 1.85 -5.16 -11.89
C LYS A 74 0.38 -4.83 -11.93
N ARG A 75 -0.28 -4.90 -10.78
CA ARG A 75 -1.69 -4.52 -10.73
C ARG A 75 -1.87 -3.07 -11.15
N LEU A 76 -1.01 -2.19 -10.65
CA LEU A 76 -1.12 -0.77 -11.00
C LEU A 76 -0.83 -0.54 -12.48
N GLU A 77 0.15 -1.25 -13.01
CA GLU A 77 0.46 -1.11 -14.43
C GLU A 77 -0.71 -1.54 -15.30
N ASN A 78 -1.37 -2.62 -14.91
CA ASN A 78 -2.52 -3.10 -15.67
C ASN A 78 -3.70 -2.16 -15.59
N ASN A 79 -3.86 -1.48 -14.45
CA ASN A 79 -4.98 -0.59 -14.26
C ASN A 79 -4.81 0.78 -14.90
N GLN A 80 -3.62 1.10 -15.31
CA GLN A 80 -3.38 2.42 -15.88
C GLN A 80 -3.62 2.47 -17.38
N LEU A 81 -4.01 1.39 -17.93
CA LEU A 81 -4.33 1.31 -19.35
C LEU A 81 -5.83 1.52 -19.59
#